data_b4ddcfcb7920336aefc9ca09c5eb8726
#
_entry.id   b4ddcfcb7920336aefc9ca09c5eb8726
#
_cell.length_a   1.000
_cell.length_b   1.000
_cell.length_c   1.000
_cell.angle_alpha   90.00
_cell.angle_beta   90.00
_cell.angle_gamma   90.00
#
_symmetry.space_group_name_H-M   'P 1'
#
loop_
_entity.id
_entity.type
_entity.pdbx_description
1 polymer ?
#
loop_
_entity_poly.entity_id
_entity_poly.type
_entity_poly.pdbx_seq_one_letter_code
_entity_poly.pdbx_strand_id
1 'polypeptide(L)'
;MPGLPRLKESHDFVVVGGGHAGLQAGLKAALLEHTAAILDRGPKYSRSYYAPQMDNIPGFPEGVSGHELLDRQVAAVRKVADKVGYFTPARALSVARDGTGFAVTFEWLKQTHVARGRALVLAMGVVDRIPEVGGKIDPIFPWANQGIVDFCLLCDGHLLSGKSVAVLGHDPFAVRTALDVLHFRPRSVEILTHGRPLLAGARDDERAALTSALEEHHLGAFEAEIVGFDEIREKRFGVKFADGSHRSYDRGFSALGWYDMHAEIPRSLGCRFDPDGYVVTDEDCRALADASGEPIPGVYCVGDQRNGWNQIPEAWATAERAVVHAYAWYL
;
A
#
# COMPACT_ATOMS: atom_id res chain seq x y z
N MET A 1 -4.55 27.40 15.39
CA MET A 1 -4.65 25.95 15.10
C MET A 1 -6.05 25.70 14.55
N PRO A 2 -6.24 24.94 13.47
CA PRO A 2 -7.58 24.52 13.09
C PRO A 2 -8.18 23.74 14.27
N GLY A 3 -9.44 24.01 14.60
CA GLY A 3 -10.14 23.30 15.67
C GLY A 3 -10.24 21.81 15.39
N LEU A 4 -10.51 21.01 16.43
CA LEU A 4 -10.76 19.57 16.28
C LEU A 4 -11.95 19.36 15.32
N PRO A 5 -11.91 18.31 14.47
CA PRO A 5 -13.01 17.98 13.57
C PRO A 5 -14.27 17.68 14.40
N ARG A 6 -15.42 18.07 13.87
CA ARG A 6 -16.71 17.78 14.51
C ARG A 6 -17.33 16.55 13.85
N LEU A 7 -17.69 15.57 14.67
CA LEU A 7 -18.51 14.46 14.21
C LEU A 7 -19.96 14.94 14.11
N LYS A 8 -20.52 14.88 12.89
CA LYS A 8 -21.94 15.18 12.65
C LYS A 8 -22.79 13.96 13.05
N GLU A 9 -24.08 14.15 13.25
CA GLU A 9 -25.03 13.08 13.52
C GLU A 9 -25.00 12.02 12.40
N SER A 10 -24.92 12.48 11.13
CA SER A 10 -24.72 11.65 9.96
C SER A 10 -23.91 12.40 8.90
N HIS A 11 -23.23 11.65 8.05
CA HIS A 11 -22.50 12.12 6.86
C HIS A 11 -23.06 11.45 5.60
N ASP A 12 -22.77 12.01 4.44
CA ASP A 12 -23.03 11.30 3.17
C ASP A 12 -22.04 10.16 2.99
N PHE A 13 -20.78 10.40 3.36
CA PHE A 13 -19.71 9.40 3.26
C PHE A 13 -19.02 9.17 4.60
N VAL A 14 -18.73 7.90 4.92
CA VAL A 14 -17.68 7.53 5.88
C VAL A 14 -16.55 6.88 5.11
N VAL A 15 -15.35 7.41 5.25
CA VAL A 15 -14.13 6.96 4.58
C VAL A 15 -13.21 6.32 5.62
N VAL A 16 -12.87 5.05 5.45
CA VAL A 16 -11.95 4.33 6.33
C VAL A 16 -10.57 4.26 5.67
N GLY A 17 -9.63 5.00 6.24
CA GLY A 17 -8.28 5.22 5.73
C GLY A 17 -8.11 6.64 5.16
N GLY A 18 -7.02 7.30 5.55
CA GLY A 18 -6.66 8.67 5.15
C GLY A 18 -5.35 8.74 4.35
N GLY A 19 -5.03 7.68 3.60
CA GLY A 19 -4.00 7.72 2.56
C GLY A 19 -4.45 8.50 1.33
N HIS A 20 -3.69 8.41 0.24
CA HIS A 20 -3.96 9.16 -1.00
C HIS A 20 -5.39 8.99 -1.52
N ALA A 21 -5.92 7.75 -1.52
CA ALA A 21 -7.28 7.47 -1.96
C ALA A 21 -8.34 8.06 -1.03
N GLY A 22 -8.19 7.88 0.29
CA GLY A 22 -9.18 8.37 1.26
C GLY A 22 -9.24 9.88 1.35
N LEU A 23 -8.09 10.57 1.31
CA LEU A 23 -8.03 12.03 1.26
C LEU A 23 -8.68 12.56 -0.03
N GLN A 24 -8.43 11.90 -1.17
CA GLN A 24 -9.06 12.28 -2.44
C GLN A 24 -10.57 12.04 -2.41
N ALA A 25 -11.04 10.92 -1.84
CA ALA A 25 -12.47 10.64 -1.70
C ALA A 25 -13.18 11.73 -0.87
N GLY A 26 -12.61 12.10 0.28
CA GLY A 26 -13.17 13.16 1.11
C GLY A 26 -13.17 14.52 0.44
N LEU A 27 -12.09 14.90 -0.22
CA LEU A 27 -12.00 16.14 -1.00
C LEU A 27 -13.05 16.17 -2.12
N LYS A 28 -13.16 15.08 -2.88
CA LYS A 28 -14.15 14.98 -3.97
C LYS A 28 -15.59 15.08 -3.45
N ALA A 29 -15.91 14.41 -2.34
CA ALA A 29 -17.22 14.53 -1.72
C ALA A 29 -17.56 16.00 -1.40
N ALA A 30 -16.62 16.75 -0.78
CA ALA A 30 -16.81 18.15 -0.47
C ALA A 30 -17.03 19.03 -1.73
N LEU A 31 -16.29 18.77 -2.80
CA LEU A 31 -16.42 19.49 -4.07
C LEU A 31 -17.76 19.21 -4.77
N LEU A 32 -18.43 18.12 -4.45
CA LEU A 32 -19.78 17.77 -4.88
C LEU A 32 -20.85 18.18 -3.86
N GLU A 33 -20.52 19.08 -2.91
CA GLU A 33 -21.41 19.60 -1.86
C GLU A 33 -21.86 18.54 -0.83
N HIS A 34 -21.18 17.39 -0.74
CA HIS A 34 -21.45 16.33 0.21
C HIS A 34 -20.56 16.38 1.44
N THR A 35 -21.02 15.77 2.53
CA THR A 35 -20.29 15.66 3.79
C THR A 35 -19.55 14.34 3.91
N ALA A 36 -18.35 14.34 4.50
CA ALA A 36 -17.59 13.13 4.75
C ALA A 36 -16.92 13.11 6.15
N ALA A 37 -16.77 11.92 6.70
CA ALA A 37 -15.88 11.65 7.82
C ALA A 37 -14.75 10.74 7.37
N ILE A 38 -13.51 11.22 7.39
CA ILE A 38 -12.31 10.42 7.09
C ILE A 38 -11.72 9.95 8.42
N LEU A 39 -11.63 8.63 8.59
CA LEU A 39 -11.07 7.97 9.77
C LEU A 39 -9.68 7.44 9.44
N ASP A 40 -8.63 8.09 9.96
CA ASP A 40 -7.25 7.82 9.57
C ASP A 40 -6.35 7.52 10.78
N ARG A 41 -5.60 6.42 10.71
CA ARG A 41 -4.60 6.06 11.72
C ARG A 41 -3.44 7.04 11.82
N GLY A 42 -3.26 7.86 10.80
CA GLY A 42 -2.23 8.89 10.68
C GLY A 42 -1.32 8.67 9.46
N PRO A 43 -0.72 9.76 8.94
CA PRO A 43 0.05 9.73 7.68
C PRO A 43 1.16 8.68 7.65
N LYS A 44 1.82 8.42 8.78
CA LYS A 44 2.90 7.42 8.91
C LYS A 44 2.46 5.97 8.63
N TYR A 45 1.16 5.70 8.55
CA TYR A 45 0.62 4.40 8.15
C TYR A 45 0.31 4.33 6.67
N SER A 46 0.47 5.43 5.93
CA SER A 46 0.42 5.41 4.47
C SER A 46 1.73 4.84 3.92
N ARG A 47 1.61 3.91 2.98
CA ARG A 47 2.73 3.23 2.32
C ARG A 47 3.76 4.21 1.75
N SER A 48 3.30 5.29 1.13
CA SER A 48 4.16 6.31 0.52
C SER A 48 4.86 7.23 1.52
N TYR A 49 4.43 7.29 2.80
CA TYR A 49 4.93 8.28 3.77
C TYR A 49 6.46 8.29 3.88
N TYR A 50 7.08 7.12 3.81
CA TYR A 50 8.52 6.94 3.94
C TYR A 50 9.28 7.00 2.60
N ALA A 51 8.59 7.16 1.46
CA ALA A 51 9.25 7.33 0.18
C ALA A 51 9.97 8.69 0.15
N PRO A 52 11.31 8.70 0.06
CA PRO A 52 12.08 9.96 0.13
C PRO A 52 11.85 10.82 -1.11
N GLN A 53 11.62 10.18 -2.25
CA GLN A 53 11.35 10.80 -3.53
C GLN A 53 10.48 9.88 -4.39
N MET A 54 9.52 10.45 -5.08
CA MET A 54 8.66 9.78 -6.06
C MET A 54 8.70 10.58 -7.35
N ASP A 55 9.24 9.98 -8.40
CA ASP A 55 9.42 10.63 -9.71
C ASP A 55 8.23 10.39 -10.65
N ASN A 56 7.31 9.50 -10.24
CA ASN A 56 6.15 9.07 -11.02
C ASN A 56 4.86 9.85 -10.73
N ILE A 57 4.96 11.05 -10.13
CA ILE A 57 3.81 11.89 -9.80
C ILE A 57 3.73 13.07 -10.80
N PRO A 58 2.74 13.09 -11.71
CA PRO A 58 2.57 14.18 -12.64
C PRO A 58 2.43 15.54 -11.93
N GLY A 59 3.09 16.58 -12.48
CA GLY A 59 3.12 17.92 -11.88
C GLY A 59 4.29 18.17 -10.92
N PHE A 60 5.13 17.16 -10.66
CA PHE A 60 6.34 17.29 -9.85
C PHE A 60 7.57 16.82 -10.64
N PRO A 61 8.09 17.66 -11.56
CA PRO A 61 9.20 17.26 -12.45
C PRO A 61 10.50 16.96 -11.71
N GLU A 62 10.68 17.50 -10.50
CA GLU A 62 11.85 17.23 -9.64
C GLU A 62 11.56 16.12 -8.61
N GLY A 63 10.45 15.39 -8.79
CA GLY A 63 9.94 14.45 -7.80
C GLY A 63 9.32 15.14 -6.58
N VAL A 64 8.72 14.35 -5.72
CA VAL A 64 8.13 14.79 -4.45
C VAL A 64 8.27 13.68 -3.41
N SER A 65 8.52 14.02 -2.15
CA SER A 65 8.48 13.01 -1.09
C SER A 65 7.04 12.60 -0.77
N GLY A 66 6.86 11.36 -0.33
CA GLY A 66 5.54 10.85 0.07
C GLY A 66 4.94 11.65 1.23
N HIS A 67 5.78 12.03 2.18
CA HIS A 67 5.40 12.91 3.29
C HIS A 67 4.86 14.26 2.79
N GLU A 68 5.59 14.95 1.92
CA GLU A 68 5.17 16.25 1.38
C GLU A 68 3.87 16.14 0.58
N LEU A 69 3.72 15.12 -0.24
CA LEU A 69 2.51 14.93 -1.04
C LEU A 69 1.27 14.69 -0.14
N LEU A 70 1.41 13.87 0.90
CA LEU A 70 0.34 13.64 1.88
C LEU A 70 -0.01 14.93 2.63
N ASP A 71 0.98 15.71 3.07
CA ASP A 71 0.74 16.98 3.75
C ASP A 71 -0.03 17.97 2.87
N ARG A 72 0.29 18.07 1.58
CA ARG A 72 -0.44 18.88 0.62
C ARG A 72 -1.89 18.43 0.47
N GLN A 73 -2.16 17.13 0.42
CA GLN A 73 -3.52 16.58 0.36
C GLN A 73 -4.30 16.83 1.67
N VAL A 74 -3.68 16.63 2.82
CA VAL A 74 -4.29 16.96 4.13
C VAL A 74 -4.62 18.45 4.19
N ALA A 75 -3.72 19.32 3.70
CA ALA A 75 -3.98 20.75 3.65
C ALA A 75 -5.19 21.09 2.74
N ALA A 76 -5.35 20.38 1.61
CA ALA A 76 -6.51 20.54 0.74
C ALA A 76 -7.83 20.12 1.43
N VAL A 77 -7.82 18.98 2.11
CA VAL A 77 -8.99 18.51 2.90
C VAL A 77 -9.34 19.49 4.03
N ARG A 78 -8.35 20.06 4.71
CA ARG A 78 -8.57 21.06 5.77
C ARG A 78 -9.21 22.36 5.28
N LYS A 79 -9.07 22.73 4.00
CA LYS A 79 -9.76 23.88 3.42
C LYS A 79 -11.27 23.71 3.31
N VAL A 80 -11.76 22.48 3.33
CA VAL A 80 -13.17 22.11 3.26
C VAL A 80 -13.66 21.47 4.57
N ALA A 81 -13.10 21.88 5.72
CA ALA A 81 -13.39 21.34 7.04
C ALA A 81 -14.84 21.57 7.51
N ASP A 82 -15.59 22.45 6.88
CA ASP A 82 -17.03 22.64 7.07
C ASP A 82 -17.83 21.44 6.57
N LYS A 83 -17.33 20.72 5.56
CA LYS A 83 -17.93 19.51 4.96
C LYS A 83 -17.25 18.23 5.36
N VAL A 84 -15.92 18.23 5.50
CA VAL A 84 -15.11 17.04 5.76
C VAL A 84 -14.49 17.05 7.14
N GLY A 85 -14.89 16.11 8.00
CA GLY A 85 -14.20 15.81 9.25
C GLY A 85 -13.01 14.87 8.99
N TYR A 86 -11.76 15.34 9.22
CA TYR A 86 -10.56 14.50 9.17
C TYR A 86 -10.13 14.12 10.58
N PHE A 87 -10.47 12.89 10.99
CA PHE A 87 -10.19 12.33 12.30
C PHE A 87 -8.86 11.58 12.26
N THR A 88 -7.83 12.14 12.90
CA THR A 88 -6.48 11.54 12.96
C THR A 88 -5.79 11.91 14.29
N PRO A 89 -5.12 10.98 14.98
CA PRO A 89 -5.11 9.54 14.73
C PRO A 89 -6.43 8.88 15.13
N ALA A 90 -7.08 8.18 14.22
CA ALA A 90 -8.32 7.43 14.45
C ALA A 90 -8.23 6.02 13.88
N ARG A 91 -8.73 5.04 14.61
CA ARG A 91 -8.74 3.63 14.23
C ARG A 91 -10.16 3.12 14.10
N ALA A 92 -10.59 2.79 12.89
CA ALA A 92 -11.85 2.06 12.68
C ALA A 92 -11.73 0.65 13.29
N LEU A 93 -12.76 0.27 14.06
CA LEU A 93 -12.81 -0.98 14.81
C LEU A 93 -13.80 -1.96 14.17
N SER A 94 -14.98 -1.47 13.80
CA SER A 94 -16.03 -2.29 13.19
C SER A 94 -16.97 -1.44 12.34
N VAL A 95 -17.68 -2.11 11.46
CA VAL A 95 -18.73 -1.52 10.63
C VAL A 95 -20.00 -2.36 10.77
N ALA A 96 -21.15 -1.69 10.89
CA ALA A 96 -22.46 -2.32 10.86
C ALA A 96 -23.38 -1.57 9.89
N ARG A 97 -24.38 -2.27 9.35
CA ARG A 97 -25.51 -1.63 8.67
C ARG A 97 -26.33 -0.83 9.69
N ASP A 98 -26.73 0.38 9.32
CA ASP A 98 -27.56 1.27 10.11
C ASP A 98 -28.68 1.86 9.21
N GLY A 99 -29.83 1.23 9.20
CA GLY A 99 -30.87 1.51 8.23
C GLY A 99 -30.39 1.27 6.79
N THR A 100 -30.46 2.28 5.95
CA THR A 100 -29.95 2.25 4.56
C THR A 100 -28.46 2.58 4.45
N GLY A 101 -27.81 2.99 5.57
CA GLY A 101 -26.41 3.40 5.61
C GLY A 101 -25.54 2.49 6.46
N PHE A 102 -24.54 3.11 7.07
CA PHE A 102 -23.48 2.43 7.84
C PHE A 102 -23.18 3.19 9.12
N ALA A 103 -22.89 2.45 10.19
CA ALA A 103 -22.29 2.93 11.43
C ALA A 103 -20.90 2.34 11.58
N VAL A 104 -19.88 3.21 11.58
CA VAL A 104 -18.48 2.83 11.79
C VAL A 104 -18.07 3.18 13.19
N THR A 105 -17.80 2.17 14.01
CA THR A 105 -17.23 2.35 15.35
C THR A 105 -15.73 2.57 15.23
N PHE A 106 -15.22 3.61 15.87
CA PHE A 106 -13.79 3.94 15.80
C PHE A 106 -13.29 4.51 17.13
N GLU A 107 -11.99 4.33 17.37
CA GLU A 107 -11.27 4.95 18.48
C GLU A 107 -10.62 6.25 18.00
N TRP A 108 -10.84 7.34 18.74
CA TRP A 108 -10.20 8.64 18.51
C TRP A 108 -10.01 9.35 19.86
N LEU A 109 -8.81 9.90 20.10
CA LEU A 109 -8.42 10.54 21.35
C LEU A 109 -8.68 9.65 22.58
N LYS A 110 -8.43 8.35 22.47
CA LYS A 110 -8.65 7.33 23.50
C LYS A 110 -10.12 7.14 23.92
N GLN A 111 -11.05 7.55 23.09
CA GLN A 111 -12.49 7.36 23.28
C GLN A 111 -13.08 6.64 22.05
N THR A 112 -14.14 5.87 22.31
CA THR A 112 -14.90 5.20 21.25
C THR A 112 -15.99 6.14 20.74
N HIS A 113 -16.06 6.26 19.42
CA HIS A 113 -17.01 7.08 18.69
C HIS A 113 -17.72 6.25 17.62
N VAL A 114 -18.82 6.76 17.08
CA VAL A 114 -19.53 6.17 15.95
C VAL A 114 -19.73 7.23 14.87
N ALA A 115 -19.17 7.00 13.69
CA ALA A 115 -19.44 7.79 12.50
C ALA A 115 -20.54 7.11 11.67
N ARG A 116 -21.63 7.84 11.39
CA ARG A 116 -22.73 7.35 10.54
C ARG A 116 -22.63 7.97 9.16
N GLY A 117 -22.94 7.18 8.12
CA GLY A 117 -22.96 7.69 6.75
C GLY A 117 -23.80 6.84 5.82
N ARG A 118 -24.23 7.45 4.72
CA ARG A 118 -25.02 6.76 3.69
C ARG A 118 -24.15 5.82 2.86
N ALA A 119 -22.98 6.27 2.44
CA ALA A 119 -22.00 5.48 1.70
C ALA A 119 -20.74 5.23 2.53
N LEU A 120 -20.14 4.06 2.38
CA LEU A 120 -18.88 3.63 3.00
C LEU A 120 -17.81 3.49 1.93
N VAL A 121 -16.66 4.17 2.11
CA VAL A 121 -15.49 4.05 1.26
C VAL A 121 -14.36 3.38 2.03
N LEU A 122 -13.98 2.19 1.61
CA LEU A 122 -12.84 1.44 2.14
C LEU A 122 -11.58 1.88 1.39
N ALA A 123 -10.67 2.55 2.08
CA ALA A 123 -9.44 3.14 1.55
C ALA A 123 -8.21 2.80 2.41
N MET A 124 -8.21 1.60 3.02
CA MET A 124 -7.22 1.21 4.03
C MET A 124 -5.87 0.78 3.43
N GLY A 125 -5.78 0.61 2.11
CA GLY A 125 -4.56 0.24 1.41
C GLY A 125 -4.03 -1.14 1.77
N VAL A 126 -2.72 -1.33 1.55
CA VAL A 126 -1.98 -2.56 1.83
C VAL A 126 -0.77 -2.27 2.70
N VAL A 127 -0.17 -3.31 3.26
CA VAL A 127 1.06 -3.23 4.05
C VAL A 127 2.15 -4.05 3.36
N ASP A 128 3.27 -3.41 3.03
CA ASP A 128 4.45 -4.10 2.50
C ASP A 128 5.02 -5.06 3.56
N ARG A 129 5.46 -6.23 3.14
CA ARG A 129 6.23 -7.14 3.97
C ARG A 129 7.66 -6.67 4.04
N ILE A 130 8.14 -6.46 5.25
CA ILE A 130 9.45 -5.88 5.53
C ILE A 130 10.42 -6.98 5.97
N PRO A 131 11.68 -6.98 5.46
CA PRO A 131 12.68 -7.96 5.89
C PRO A 131 12.94 -7.88 7.40
N GLU A 132 12.89 -9.01 8.06
CA GLU A 132 13.21 -9.14 9.47
C GLU A 132 14.64 -9.63 9.65
N VAL A 133 15.42 -8.96 10.49
CA VAL A 133 16.76 -9.39 10.89
C VAL A 133 16.79 -9.48 12.41
N GLY A 134 17.08 -10.67 12.92
CA GLY A 134 17.01 -10.93 14.37
C GLY A 134 15.62 -10.68 14.98
N GLY A 135 14.55 -10.98 14.23
CA GLY A 135 13.15 -10.78 14.65
C GLY A 135 12.71 -9.32 14.69
N LYS A 136 13.43 -8.40 14.00
CA LYS A 136 13.13 -6.97 13.95
C LYS A 136 13.10 -6.47 12.51
N ILE A 137 12.16 -5.58 12.21
CA ILE A 137 12.06 -4.90 10.91
C ILE A 137 12.89 -3.61 10.84
N ASP A 138 13.24 -3.02 12.00
CA ASP A 138 13.96 -1.75 12.05
C ASP A 138 15.30 -1.71 11.30
N PRO A 139 16.08 -2.82 11.21
CA PRO A 139 17.39 -2.78 10.56
C PRO A 139 17.41 -2.32 9.11
N ILE A 140 16.31 -2.46 8.35
CA ILE A 140 16.27 -2.08 6.93
C ILE A 140 15.95 -0.60 6.70
N PHE A 141 15.26 0.07 7.64
CA PHE A 141 14.77 1.44 7.44
C PHE A 141 15.84 2.50 7.15
N PRO A 142 17.08 2.44 7.71
CA PRO A 142 18.11 3.39 7.32
C PRO A 142 18.38 3.42 5.81
N TRP A 143 18.27 2.29 5.10
CA TRP A 143 18.45 2.20 3.65
C TRP A 143 17.17 2.51 2.89
N ALA A 144 16.01 2.05 3.38
CA ALA A 144 14.72 2.35 2.78
C ALA A 144 14.43 3.87 2.79
N ASN A 145 14.68 4.55 3.91
CA ASN A 145 14.46 5.99 4.06
C ASN A 145 15.40 6.84 3.20
N GLN A 146 16.47 6.27 2.64
CA GLN A 146 17.36 6.92 1.69
C GLN A 146 17.10 6.48 0.24
N GLY A 147 16.10 5.66 0.00
CA GLY A 147 15.79 5.11 -1.32
C GLY A 147 16.93 4.22 -1.86
N ILE A 148 17.69 3.56 -0.98
CA ILE A 148 18.69 2.57 -1.35
C ILE A 148 18.06 1.18 -1.42
N VAL A 149 17.04 0.92 -0.58
CA VAL A 149 16.20 -0.27 -0.63
C VAL A 149 14.78 0.14 -0.93
N ASP A 150 14.23 -0.43 -1.99
CA ASP A 150 12.92 -0.12 -2.55
C ASP A 150 11.94 -1.29 -2.35
N PHE A 151 10.63 -1.00 -2.43
CA PHE A 151 9.54 -1.97 -2.25
C PHE A 151 8.56 -2.01 -3.43
N CYS A 152 8.73 -1.12 -4.42
CA CYS A 152 7.81 -0.97 -5.54
C CYS A 152 8.57 -0.88 -6.86
N LEU A 153 8.66 -1.98 -7.60
CA LEU A 153 9.40 -2.01 -8.87
C LEU A 153 8.80 -1.07 -9.92
N LEU A 154 7.47 -0.93 -9.96
CA LEU A 154 6.79 0.00 -10.87
C LEU A 154 7.05 1.49 -10.52
N CYS A 155 7.44 1.77 -9.26
CA CYS A 155 7.77 3.11 -8.81
C CYS A 155 9.23 3.47 -9.12
N ASP A 156 10.16 2.57 -8.77
CA ASP A 156 11.58 2.88 -8.61
C ASP A 156 12.49 2.07 -9.56
N GLY A 157 11.91 1.20 -10.40
CA GLY A 157 12.67 0.36 -11.34
C GLY A 157 13.58 1.15 -12.27
N HIS A 158 13.20 2.36 -12.67
CA HIS A 158 14.01 3.24 -13.53
C HIS A 158 15.36 3.63 -12.88
N LEU A 159 15.48 3.53 -11.54
CA LEU A 159 16.69 3.81 -10.78
C LEU A 159 17.70 2.67 -10.80
N LEU A 160 17.34 1.49 -11.36
CA LEU A 160 18.15 0.27 -11.34
C LEU A 160 19.14 0.16 -12.52
N SER A 161 19.03 1.02 -13.53
CA SER A 161 19.87 0.96 -14.72
C SER A 161 21.36 1.06 -14.39
N GLY A 162 22.16 0.08 -14.84
CA GLY A 162 23.60 -0.01 -14.59
C GLY A 162 24.00 -0.32 -13.14
N LYS A 163 23.05 -0.60 -12.24
CA LYS A 163 23.28 -0.88 -10.82
C LYS A 163 23.45 -2.37 -10.55
N SER A 164 24.21 -2.71 -9.51
CA SER A 164 24.12 -4.03 -8.88
C SER A 164 22.95 -4.04 -7.91
N VAL A 165 22.06 -5.03 -8.04
CA VAL A 165 20.79 -5.09 -7.33
C VAL A 165 20.69 -6.38 -6.51
N ALA A 166 20.39 -6.26 -5.22
CA ALA A 166 19.99 -7.37 -4.37
C ALA A 166 18.46 -7.46 -4.32
N VAL A 167 17.88 -8.61 -4.62
CA VAL A 167 16.45 -8.90 -4.41
C VAL A 167 16.30 -9.76 -3.16
N LEU A 168 15.69 -9.21 -2.11
CA LEU A 168 15.48 -9.92 -0.85
C LEU A 168 14.17 -10.70 -0.92
N GLY A 169 14.25 -12.02 -0.88
CA GLY A 169 13.10 -12.91 -0.93
C GLY A 169 13.49 -14.31 -1.39
N HIS A 170 12.58 -15.28 -1.26
CA HIS A 170 12.88 -16.69 -1.47
C HIS A 170 11.78 -17.47 -2.20
N ASP A 171 10.59 -16.88 -2.33
CA ASP A 171 9.40 -17.49 -2.93
C ASP A 171 9.29 -17.19 -4.44
N PRO A 172 8.27 -17.70 -5.15
CA PRO A 172 8.05 -17.40 -6.56
C PRO A 172 7.95 -15.91 -6.87
N PHE A 173 7.41 -15.09 -5.94
CA PHE A 173 7.31 -13.65 -6.13
C PHE A 173 8.69 -12.98 -6.19
N ALA A 174 9.63 -13.40 -5.34
CA ALA A 174 10.99 -12.88 -5.37
C ALA A 174 11.72 -13.21 -6.69
N VAL A 175 11.54 -14.43 -7.19
CA VAL A 175 12.14 -14.85 -8.47
C VAL A 175 11.55 -14.06 -9.64
N ARG A 176 10.22 -13.91 -9.70
CA ARG A 176 9.58 -13.06 -10.72
C ARG A 176 10.05 -11.62 -10.64
N THR A 177 10.13 -11.06 -9.43
CA THR A 177 10.67 -9.70 -9.24
C THR A 177 12.10 -9.58 -9.73
N ALA A 178 12.97 -10.58 -9.48
CA ALA A 178 14.36 -10.56 -9.99
C ALA A 178 14.41 -10.62 -11.52
N LEU A 179 13.53 -11.40 -12.16
CA LEU A 179 13.38 -11.42 -13.61
C LEU A 179 12.86 -10.08 -14.16
N ASP A 180 11.86 -9.48 -13.51
CA ASP A 180 11.31 -8.18 -13.91
C ASP A 180 12.33 -7.04 -13.75
N VAL A 181 13.23 -7.11 -12.77
CA VAL A 181 14.34 -6.17 -12.59
C VAL A 181 15.25 -6.12 -13.82
N LEU A 182 15.43 -7.23 -14.56
CA LEU A 182 16.24 -7.27 -15.77
C LEU A 182 15.74 -6.33 -16.87
N HIS A 183 14.43 -6.04 -16.91
CA HIS A 183 13.84 -5.09 -17.84
C HIS A 183 14.49 -3.69 -17.73
N PHE A 184 14.93 -3.31 -16.54
CA PHE A 184 15.59 -2.02 -16.27
C PHE A 184 17.11 -2.01 -16.52
N ARG A 185 17.65 -3.07 -17.12
CA ARG A 185 19.06 -3.18 -17.50
C ARG A 185 20.05 -2.94 -16.35
N PRO A 186 19.90 -3.64 -15.22
CA PRO A 186 20.88 -3.58 -14.14
C PRO A 186 22.24 -4.12 -14.61
N ARG A 187 23.31 -3.78 -13.90
CA ARG A 187 24.65 -4.38 -14.13
C ARG A 187 24.68 -5.85 -13.67
N SER A 188 24.02 -6.13 -12.55
CA SER A 188 23.87 -7.48 -12.01
C SER A 188 22.66 -7.55 -11.07
N VAL A 189 22.07 -8.74 -10.98
CA VAL A 189 20.99 -9.06 -10.02
C VAL A 189 21.37 -10.30 -9.24
N GLU A 190 21.18 -10.31 -7.95
CA GLU A 190 21.34 -11.48 -7.08
C GLU A 190 20.17 -11.60 -6.11
N ILE A 191 19.63 -12.81 -5.94
CA ILE A 191 18.53 -13.07 -5.01
C ILE A 191 19.13 -13.45 -3.65
N LEU A 192 18.70 -12.80 -2.58
CA LEU A 192 19.13 -13.08 -1.20
C LEU A 192 17.97 -13.72 -0.45
N THR A 193 18.08 -15.02 -0.17
CA THR A 193 16.94 -15.82 0.35
C THR A 193 16.81 -15.81 1.88
N HIS A 194 17.78 -15.22 2.56
CA HIS A 194 17.78 -15.13 4.03
C HIS A 194 17.64 -16.49 4.73
N GLY A 195 18.49 -17.46 4.34
CA GLY A 195 18.55 -18.79 4.93
C GLY A 195 17.40 -19.71 4.52
N ARG A 196 16.57 -19.34 3.56
CA ARG A 196 15.44 -20.15 3.09
C ARG A 196 15.74 -20.77 1.73
N PRO A 197 15.21 -21.96 1.43
CA PRO A 197 15.32 -22.56 0.11
C PRO A 197 14.68 -21.64 -0.95
N LEU A 198 15.35 -21.46 -2.08
CA LEU A 198 14.79 -20.70 -3.20
C LEU A 198 13.53 -21.40 -3.76
N LEU A 199 12.55 -20.62 -4.16
CA LEU A 199 11.23 -21.07 -4.62
C LEU A 199 10.45 -21.84 -3.54
N ALA A 200 10.66 -21.52 -2.27
CA ALA A 200 9.86 -22.13 -1.19
C ALA A 200 8.37 -21.88 -1.42
N GLY A 201 7.55 -22.93 -1.32
CA GLY A 201 6.11 -22.87 -1.53
C GLY A 201 5.64 -22.87 -3.00
N ALA A 202 6.55 -22.91 -3.97
CA ALA A 202 6.19 -23.04 -5.39
C ALA A 202 5.56 -24.41 -5.69
N ARG A 203 4.56 -24.44 -6.57
CA ARG A 203 4.06 -25.68 -7.17
C ARG A 203 5.12 -26.24 -8.12
N ASP A 204 5.06 -27.54 -8.42
CA ASP A 204 6.10 -28.21 -9.23
C ASP A 204 6.23 -27.62 -10.65
N ASP A 205 5.11 -27.32 -11.31
CA ASP A 205 5.06 -26.69 -12.62
C ASP A 205 5.68 -25.28 -12.62
N GLU A 206 5.33 -24.49 -11.61
CA GLU A 206 5.83 -23.13 -11.40
C GLU A 206 7.33 -23.14 -11.06
N ARG A 207 7.74 -24.06 -10.18
CA ARG A 207 9.16 -24.28 -9.82
C ARG A 207 10.00 -24.59 -11.05
N ALA A 208 9.56 -25.53 -11.88
CA ALA A 208 10.28 -25.92 -13.09
C ALA A 208 10.44 -24.73 -14.06
N ALA A 209 9.35 -23.98 -14.30
CA ALA A 209 9.36 -22.81 -15.19
C ALA A 209 10.29 -21.70 -14.67
N LEU A 210 10.21 -21.37 -13.36
CA LEU A 210 11.05 -20.32 -12.78
C LEU A 210 12.52 -20.72 -12.68
N THR A 211 12.82 -22.00 -12.39
CA THR A 211 14.20 -22.50 -12.42
C THR A 211 14.81 -22.38 -13.83
N SER A 212 14.08 -22.79 -14.87
CA SER A 212 14.53 -22.62 -16.25
C SER A 212 14.79 -21.16 -16.61
N ALA A 213 13.93 -20.24 -16.19
CA ALA A 213 14.12 -18.81 -16.42
C ALA A 213 15.34 -18.24 -15.68
N LEU A 214 15.61 -18.68 -14.46
CA LEU A 214 16.83 -18.29 -13.72
C LEU A 214 18.09 -18.75 -14.45
N GLU A 215 18.11 -19.99 -14.97
CA GLU A 215 19.22 -20.55 -15.73
C GLU A 215 19.44 -19.78 -17.05
N GLU A 216 18.37 -19.53 -17.81
CA GLU A 216 18.40 -18.76 -19.06
C GLU A 216 19.00 -17.36 -18.87
N HIS A 217 18.63 -16.68 -17.80
CA HIS A 217 19.10 -15.33 -17.50
C HIS A 217 20.34 -15.27 -16.61
N HIS A 218 20.93 -16.42 -16.27
CA HIS A 218 22.11 -16.52 -15.39
C HIS A 218 21.95 -15.82 -14.04
N LEU A 219 20.73 -15.86 -13.47
CA LEU A 219 20.44 -15.28 -12.16
C LEU A 219 20.79 -16.27 -11.05
N GLY A 220 21.65 -15.79 -10.13
CA GLY A 220 22.05 -16.55 -8.94
C GLY A 220 21.23 -16.19 -7.71
N ALA A 221 21.19 -17.14 -6.75
CA ALA A 221 20.69 -16.91 -5.42
C ALA A 221 21.78 -17.17 -4.39
N PHE A 222 21.78 -16.37 -3.31
CA PHE A 222 22.63 -16.57 -2.16
C PHE A 222 21.77 -16.92 -0.94
N GLU A 223 21.94 -18.13 -0.42
CA GLU A 223 21.00 -18.71 0.55
C GLU A 223 21.43 -18.55 2.03
N ALA A 224 22.54 -17.86 2.31
CA ALA A 224 22.94 -17.62 3.69
C ALA A 224 21.95 -16.69 4.43
N GLU A 225 21.81 -16.91 5.75
CA GLU A 225 20.96 -16.07 6.60
C GLU A 225 21.55 -14.67 6.72
N ILE A 226 20.72 -13.64 6.55
CA ILE A 226 21.09 -12.23 6.72
C ILE A 226 21.07 -11.92 8.22
N VAL A 227 22.20 -11.43 8.74
CA VAL A 227 22.35 -11.05 10.17
C VAL A 227 22.49 -9.54 10.38
N GLY A 228 22.61 -8.76 9.31
CA GLY A 228 22.70 -7.30 9.41
C GLY A 228 22.95 -6.60 8.10
N PHE A 229 22.88 -5.28 8.14
CA PHE A 229 23.16 -4.39 7.02
C PHE A 229 24.20 -3.33 7.39
N ASP A 230 24.97 -2.83 6.42
CA ASP A 230 25.97 -1.76 6.60
C ASP A 230 26.18 -0.92 5.32
N GLU A 231 27.30 -0.14 5.26
CA GLU A 231 27.70 0.70 4.12
C GLU A 231 26.75 1.88 3.79
N ILE A 232 25.89 2.28 4.73
CA ILE A 232 24.96 3.38 4.49
C ILE A 232 25.67 4.70 4.11
N ARG A 233 26.86 4.95 4.67
CA ARG A 233 27.61 6.18 4.43
C ARG A 233 28.13 6.29 2.99
N GLU A 234 28.35 5.16 2.34
CA GLU A 234 28.76 5.05 0.93
C GLU A 234 27.59 5.01 -0.04
N LYS A 235 26.35 5.15 0.47
CA LYS A 235 25.11 4.98 -0.29
C LYS A 235 25.05 3.63 -1.02
N ARG A 236 25.54 2.61 -0.35
CA ARG A 236 25.49 1.21 -0.81
C ARG A 236 24.68 0.37 0.16
N PHE A 237 24.17 -0.72 -0.33
CA PHE A 237 23.46 -1.71 0.46
C PHE A 237 24.39 -2.89 0.78
N GLY A 238 25.08 -2.80 1.91
CA GLY A 238 25.92 -3.87 2.43
C GLY A 238 25.11 -4.86 3.22
N VAL A 239 25.28 -6.16 2.97
CA VAL A 239 24.57 -7.26 3.62
C VAL A 239 25.55 -8.20 4.28
N LYS A 240 25.37 -8.45 5.56
CA LYS A 240 26.17 -9.38 6.39
C LYS A 240 25.42 -10.68 6.58
N PHE A 241 26.12 -11.79 6.44
CA PHE A 241 25.55 -13.12 6.55
C PHE A 241 26.10 -13.92 7.73
N ALA A 242 25.34 -14.91 8.20
CA ALA A 242 25.68 -15.75 9.35
C ALA A 242 26.95 -16.59 9.13
N ASP A 243 27.28 -16.90 7.87
CA ASP A 243 28.52 -17.62 7.50
C ASP A 243 29.78 -16.72 7.54
N GLY A 244 29.62 -15.45 7.92
CA GLY A 244 30.70 -14.46 7.98
C GLY A 244 30.96 -13.78 6.63
N SER A 245 30.27 -14.14 5.55
CA SER A 245 30.39 -13.48 4.26
C SER A 245 29.73 -12.11 4.29
N HIS A 246 30.16 -11.24 3.36
CA HIS A 246 29.64 -9.91 3.15
C HIS A 246 29.47 -9.64 1.66
N ARG A 247 28.37 -8.99 1.28
CA ARG A 247 28.10 -8.57 -0.09
C ARG A 247 27.63 -7.14 -0.12
N SER A 248 27.92 -6.44 -1.19
CA SER A 248 27.59 -5.02 -1.35
C SER A 248 26.97 -4.75 -2.70
N TYR A 249 25.86 -4.01 -2.69
CA TYR A 249 25.06 -3.68 -3.85
C TYR A 249 24.83 -2.17 -3.96
N ASP A 250 24.54 -1.67 -5.15
CA ASP A 250 24.14 -0.28 -5.34
C ASP A 250 22.69 -0.05 -4.87
N ARG A 251 21.84 -1.09 -4.97
CA ARG A 251 20.42 -1.07 -4.59
C ARG A 251 19.99 -2.39 -3.98
N GLY A 252 19.02 -2.32 -3.08
CA GLY A 252 18.25 -3.46 -2.60
C GLY A 252 16.80 -3.35 -3.04
N PHE A 253 16.14 -4.48 -3.22
CA PHE A 253 14.72 -4.56 -3.50
C PHE A 253 14.07 -5.61 -2.62
N SER A 254 13.04 -5.23 -1.82
CA SER A 254 12.32 -6.17 -0.97
C SER A 254 11.21 -6.86 -1.78
N ALA A 255 11.27 -8.19 -1.87
CA ALA A 255 10.33 -9.04 -2.58
C ALA A 255 9.94 -10.25 -1.72
N LEU A 256 9.32 -9.99 -0.56
CA LEU A 256 8.98 -11.00 0.46
C LEU A 256 7.57 -11.57 0.28
N GLY A 257 7.09 -11.66 -0.94
CA GLY A 257 5.75 -12.10 -1.28
C GLY A 257 4.75 -10.95 -1.35
N TRP A 258 3.48 -11.32 -1.44
CA TRP A 258 2.40 -10.36 -1.60
C TRP A 258 2.14 -9.58 -0.31
N TYR A 259 1.44 -8.47 -0.41
CA TYR A 259 1.13 -7.56 0.70
C TYR A 259 0.27 -8.22 1.79
N ASP A 260 0.33 -7.67 2.99
CA ASP A 260 -0.68 -7.94 4.01
C ASP A 260 -1.87 -7.00 3.84
N MET A 261 -3.08 -7.57 3.92
CA MET A 261 -4.32 -6.85 3.66
C MET A 261 -5.07 -6.50 4.95
N HIS A 262 -5.67 -5.32 4.99
CA HIS A 262 -6.64 -4.98 6.04
C HIS A 262 -8.00 -5.60 5.72
N ALA A 263 -8.18 -6.88 6.04
CA ALA A 263 -9.31 -7.68 5.57
C ALA A 263 -10.49 -7.76 6.56
N GLU A 264 -10.34 -7.37 7.83
CA GLU A 264 -11.35 -7.59 8.88
C GLU A 264 -12.67 -6.87 8.56
N ILE A 265 -12.61 -5.57 8.25
CA ILE A 265 -13.79 -4.78 7.92
C ILE A 265 -14.44 -5.24 6.61
N PRO A 266 -13.72 -5.40 5.47
CA PRO A 266 -14.33 -5.91 4.26
C PRO A 266 -14.97 -7.30 4.42
N ARG A 267 -14.35 -8.22 5.18
CA ARG A 267 -14.91 -9.54 5.46
C ARG A 267 -16.20 -9.46 6.26
N SER A 268 -16.26 -8.58 7.27
CA SER A 268 -17.47 -8.38 8.08
C SER A 268 -18.65 -7.82 7.26
N LEU A 269 -18.36 -7.18 6.13
CA LEU A 269 -19.34 -6.68 5.17
C LEU A 269 -19.74 -7.71 4.11
N GLY A 270 -19.10 -8.90 4.10
CA GLY A 270 -19.31 -9.94 3.10
C GLY A 270 -18.69 -9.62 1.74
N CYS A 271 -17.63 -8.79 1.69
CA CYS A 271 -16.91 -8.50 0.47
C CYS A 271 -16.20 -9.75 -0.06
N ARG A 272 -16.23 -9.92 -1.39
CA ARG A 272 -15.47 -10.92 -2.12
C ARG A 272 -14.00 -10.53 -2.21
N PHE A 273 -13.12 -11.53 -2.09
CA PHE A 273 -11.68 -11.37 -2.25
C PHE A 273 -11.18 -12.18 -3.44
N ASP A 274 -10.18 -11.68 -4.12
CA ASP A 274 -9.41 -12.43 -5.09
C ASP A 274 -8.37 -13.36 -4.39
N PRO A 275 -7.69 -14.25 -5.15
CA PRO A 275 -6.67 -15.14 -4.58
C PRO A 275 -5.49 -14.42 -3.90
N ASP A 276 -5.20 -13.18 -4.28
CA ASP A 276 -4.12 -12.36 -3.73
C ASP A 276 -4.56 -11.57 -2.49
N GLY A 277 -5.85 -11.63 -2.14
CA GLY A 277 -6.42 -11.01 -0.94
C GLY A 277 -6.95 -9.59 -1.15
N TYR A 278 -7.02 -9.10 -2.38
CA TYR A 278 -7.64 -7.81 -2.69
C TYR A 278 -9.17 -7.92 -2.68
N VAL A 279 -9.82 -6.84 -2.29
CA VAL A 279 -11.28 -6.73 -2.42
C VAL A 279 -11.64 -6.63 -3.91
N VAL A 280 -12.48 -7.54 -4.37
CA VAL A 280 -13.00 -7.51 -5.75
C VAL A 280 -14.04 -6.42 -5.89
N THR A 281 -13.87 -5.57 -6.91
CA THR A 281 -14.79 -4.47 -7.23
C THR A 281 -15.21 -4.55 -8.69
N ASP A 282 -16.31 -3.89 -9.01
CA ASP A 282 -16.64 -3.58 -10.39
C ASP A 282 -15.85 -2.33 -10.91
N GLU A 283 -16.18 -1.90 -12.12
CA GLU A 283 -15.54 -0.74 -12.76
C GLU A 283 -15.78 0.59 -12.03
N ASP A 284 -16.89 0.70 -11.30
CA ASP A 284 -17.24 1.88 -10.49
C ASP A 284 -16.69 1.81 -9.06
N CYS A 285 -15.80 0.85 -8.79
CA CYS A 285 -15.19 0.60 -7.47
C CYS A 285 -16.21 0.18 -6.39
N ARG A 286 -17.40 -0.32 -6.76
CA ARG A 286 -18.33 -0.91 -5.81
C ARG A 286 -17.80 -2.27 -5.38
N ALA A 287 -17.73 -2.52 -4.07
CA ALA A 287 -17.30 -3.82 -3.56
C ALA A 287 -18.32 -4.90 -3.89
N LEU A 288 -17.86 -6.05 -4.42
CA LEU A 288 -18.72 -7.16 -4.75
C LEU A 288 -18.93 -8.07 -3.53
N ALA A 289 -20.14 -8.58 -3.38
CA ALA A 289 -20.48 -9.56 -2.35
C ALA A 289 -19.91 -10.94 -2.71
N ASP A 290 -19.36 -11.65 -1.71
CA ASP A 290 -18.84 -13.01 -1.89
C ASP A 290 -19.94 -14.00 -2.27
N ALA A 291 -21.12 -13.89 -1.64
CA ALA A 291 -22.23 -14.82 -1.82
C ALA A 291 -22.91 -14.70 -3.20
N SER A 292 -23.06 -13.49 -3.75
CA SER A 292 -23.82 -13.24 -4.98
C SER A 292 -22.97 -12.79 -6.16
N GLY A 293 -21.79 -12.23 -5.90
CA GLY A 293 -20.99 -11.54 -6.91
C GLY A 293 -21.55 -10.18 -7.32
N GLU A 294 -22.67 -9.75 -6.76
CA GLU A 294 -23.29 -8.46 -7.03
C GLU A 294 -22.69 -7.35 -6.15
N PRO A 295 -22.76 -6.07 -6.59
CA PRO A 295 -22.31 -4.97 -5.79
C PRO A 295 -23.05 -4.85 -4.45
N ILE A 296 -22.30 -4.68 -3.36
CA ILE A 296 -22.86 -4.39 -2.05
C ILE A 296 -23.36 -2.94 -2.04
N PRO A 297 -24.66 -2.67 -1.86
CA PRO A 297 -25.20 -1.32 -1.94
C PRO A 297 -24.49 -0.37 -0.97
N GLY A 298 -23.95 0.74 -1.49
CA GLY A 298 -23.28 1.79 -0.72
C GLY A 298 -21.89 1.46 -0.22
N VAL A 299 -21.27 0.33 -0.59
CA VAL A 299 -19.90 -0.03 -0.21
C VAL A 299 -18.98 0.12 -1.42
N TYR A 300 -17.97 0.95 -1.27
CA TYR A 300 -16.92 1.20 -2.27
C TYR A 300 -15.56 0.81 -1.72
N CYS A 301 -14.69 0.27 -2.57
CA CYS A 301 -13.30 -0.01 -2.21
C CYS A 301 -12.35 0.65 -3.21
N VAL A 302 -11.40 1.44 -2.71
CA VAL A 302 -10.55 2.31 -3.54
C VAL A 302 -9.07 2.21 -3.15
N GLY A 303 -8.20 2.64 -4.04
CA GLY A 303 -6.75 2.57 -3.85
C GLY A 303 -6.24 1.13 -3.77
N ASP A 304 -5.13 0.96 -3.06
CA ASP A 304 -4.39 -0.30 -3.03
C ASP A 304 -5.12 -1.46 -2.34
N GLN A 305 -6.27 -1.23 -1.72
CA GLN A 305 -7.06 -2.30 -1.10
C GLN A 305 -7.84 -3.14 -2.10
N ARG A 306 -8.09 -2.63 -3.29
CA ARG A 306 -8.65 -3.35 -4.43
C ARG A 306 -7.55 -3.77 -5.40
N ASN A 307 -7.81 -4.80 -6.20
CA ASN A 307 -6.89 -5.19 -7.26
C ASN A 307 -6.66 -4.04 -8.25
N GLY A 308 -5.39 -3.75 -8.54
CA GLY A 308 -4.94 -2.65 -9.40
C GLY A 308 -3.42 -2.54 -9.41
N TRP A 309 -2.92 -1.39 -9.83
CA TRP A 309 -1.47 -1.16 -10.01
C TRP A 309 -0.74 -0.69 -8.75
N ASN A 310 -1.44 -0.47 -7.63
CA ASN A 310 -0.87 0.04 -6.37
C ASN A 310 -0.04 1.33 -6.58
N GLN A 311 -0.60 2.26 -7.35
CA GLN A 311 0.02 3.53 -7.71
C GLN A 311 -0.83 4.70 -7.20
N ILE A 312 -0.20 5.82 -6.85
CA ILE A 312 -0.90 7.00 -6.34
C ILE A 312 -1.91 7.56 -7.37
N PRO A 313 -1.59 7.67 -8.67
CA PRO A 313 -2.59 8.08 -9.67
C PRO A 313 -3.81 7.15 -9.73
N GLU A 314 -3.61 5.85 -9.58
CA GLU A 314 -4.70 4.86 -9.50
C GLU A 314 -5.54 5.05 -8.23
N ALA A 315 -4.89 5.32 -7.09
CA ALA A 315 -5.57 5.62 -5.84
C ALA A 315 -6.47 6.85 -5.95
N TRP A 316 -6.02 7.90 -6.63
CA TRP A 316 -6.84 9.08 -6.90
C TRP A 316 -7.98 8.79 -7.86
N ALA A 317 -7.70 8.12 -8.98
CA ALA A 317 -8.70 7.80 -10.00
C ALA A 317 -9.84 6.94 -9.46
N THR A 318 -9.52 5.92 -8.67
CA THR A 318 -10.51 5.04 -8.06
C THR A 318 -11.36 5.76 -7.01
N ALA A 319 -10.76 6.65 -6.22
CA ALA A 319 -11.47 7.48 -5.26
C ALA A 319 -12.45 8.45 -5.94
N GLU A 320 -12.01 9.13 -7.03
CA GLU A 320 -12.86 9.98 -7.84
C GLU A 320 -14.05 9.21 -8.39
N ARG A 321 -13.80 8.05 -8.99
CA ARG A 321 -14.81 7.20 -9.61
C ARG A 321 -15.86 6.74 -8.59
N ALA A 322 -15.44 6.24 -7.46
CA ALA A 322 -16.31 5.78 -6.39
C ALA A 322 -17.26 6.89 -5.89
N VAL A 323 -16.69 8.07 -5.60
CA VAL A 323 -17.48 9.20 -5.07
C VAL A 323 -18.43 9.76 -6.12
N VAL A 324 -18.01 9.88 -7.38
CA VAL A 324 -18.88 10.35 -8.48
C VAL A 324 -20.00 9.38 -8.74
N HIS A 325 -19.73 8.06 -8.74
CA HIS A 325 -20.77 7.05 -8.86
C HIS A 325 -21.77 7.12 -7.70
N ALA A 326 -21.27 7.21 -6.44
CA ALA A 326 -22.15 7.32 -5.28
C ALA A 326 -23.05 8.55 -5.35
N TYR A 327 -22.50 9.69 -5.74
CA TYR A 327 -23.23 10.93 -5.97
C TYR A 327 -24.36 10.75 -7.02
N ALA A 328 -24.06 10.13 -8.15
CA ALA A 328 -25.00 10.03 -9.27
C ALA A 328 -26.12 9.00 -9.07
N TRP A 329 -25.83 7.91 -8.31
CA TRP A 329 -26.68 6.73 -8.32
C TRP A 329 -27.09 6.20 -6.94
N TYR A 330 -26.48 6.66 -5.88
CA TYR A 330 -26.72 6.11 -4.54
C TYR A 330 -27.19 7.16 -3.52
N LEU A 331 -26.65 8.36 -3.52
CA LEU A 331 -27.00 9.45 -2.59
C LEU A 331 -28.16 10.29 -3.08
#